data_19f6e1a598fded303c8c2e90f110db99
#
_entry.id   19f6e1a598fded303c8c2e90f110db99
#
_cell.length_a   1.000
_cell.length_b   1.000
_cell.length_c   1.000
_cell.angle_alpha   90.00
_cell.angle_beta   90.00
_cell.angle_gamma   90.00
#
_symmetry.space_group_name_H-M   'P 1'
#
loop_
_entity.id
_entity.type
_entity.pdbx_description
1 polymer ?
#
loop_
_entity_poly.entity_id
_entity_poly.type
_entity_poly.pdbx_seq_one_letter_code
_entity_poly.pdbx_strand_id
1 'polypeptide(L)'
;DLLEQLDPTEPGASLDAFERQLMLNGILAEGSKGIAMEQFFVGGALILVPEYILREIQRGYKMIQDPAELVATTVFEAGPTVRPIYIKTDKAKESLGRRGSGGGSAYPRVELLFRDKEAVVLDRGRQFDFSYRVVRNQKLTEFRVFLWWIGAQMAFDEVDDIYSILLNGDGASGAAANVFAGNAGSFVYSDLVHLAMAFTVPARMSHVLAAQSDVEKILNMT
;
A
#
# COMPACT_ATOMS: atom_id res chain seq x y z
N ASP A 1 20.11 -5.44 6.43
CA ASP A 1 20.99 -5.37 5.25
C ASP A 1 22.37 -5.90 5.61
N LEU A 2 22.85 -6.93 4.89
CA LEU A 2 24.11 -7.61 5.19
C LEU A 2 25.32 -6.68 4.91
N LEU A 3 25.20 -5.80 3.92
CA LEU A 3 26.21 -4.81 3.59
C LEU A 3 26.35 -3.77 4.70
N GLU A 4 25.24 -3.35 5.30
CA GLU A 4 25.24 -2.41 6.43
C GLU A 4 25.84 -3.04 7.72
N GLN A 5 25.74 -4.37 7.87
CA GLN A 5 26.41 -5.08 8.96
C GLN A 5 27.93 -5.19 8.78
N LEU A 6 28.40 -5.31 7.53
CA LEU A 6 29.82 -5.42 7.19
C LEU A 6 30.54 -4.07 7.11
N ASP A 7 29.82 -3.04 6.69
CA ASP A 7 30.33 -1.67 6.51
C ASP A 7 29.26 -0.68 7.02
N PRO A 8 29.13 -0.48 8.34
CA PRO A 8 28.11 0.38 8.94
C PRO A 8 28.20 1.82 8.44
N THR A 9 27.04 2.41 8.18
CA THR A 9 26.94 3.82 7.79
C THR A 9 27.13 4.71 9.02
N GLU A 10 28.14 5.57 9.02
CA GLU A 10 28.34 6.53 10.09
C GLU A 10 27.20 7.55 10.13
N PRO A 11 26.79 8.02 11.33
CA PRO A 11 25.79 9.08 11.47
C PRO A 11 26.24 10.34 10.73
N GLY A 12 25.46 10.77 9.73
CA GLY A 12 25.76 11.93 8.90
C GLY A 12 26.53 11.63 7.62
N ALA A 13 26.85 10.37 7.32
CA ALA A 13 27.40 9.99 6.03
C ALA A 13 26.38 10.26 4.90
N SER A 14 26.87 10.79 3.77
CA SER A 14 26.04 11.09 2.61
C SER A 14 25.65 9.86 1.78
N LEU A 15 26.39 8.76 1.95
CA LEU A 15 26.23 7.51 1.20
C LEU A 15 26.09 6.34 2.15
N ASP A 16 25.13 5.47 1.89
CA ASP A 16 24.99 4.22 2.62
C ASP A 16 26.00 3.15 2.15
N ALA A 17 26.06 2.01 2.85
CA ALA A 17 26.98 0.93 2.53
C ALA A 17 26.83 0.43 1.09
N PHE A 18 25.61 0.34 0.60
CA PHE A 18 25.32 -0.09 -0.77
C PHE A 18 25.79 0.93 -1.81
N GLU A 19 25.54 2.22 -1.58
CA GLU A 19 25.97 3.30 -2.48
C GLU A 19 27.50 3.40 -2.53
N ARG A 20 28.19 3.19 -1.39
CA ARG A 20 29.66 3.08 -1.37
C ARG A 20 30.17 1.91 -2.23
N GLN A 21 29.50 0.75 -2.18
CA GLN A 21 29.85 -0.40 -3.01
C GLN A 21 29.60 -0.13 -4.50
N LEU A 22 28.53 0.55 -4.85
CA LEU A 22 28.30 1.00 -6.23
C LEU A 22 29.41 1.94 -6.73
N MET A 23 29.83 2.87 -5.87
CA MET A 23 30.93 3.80 -6.18
C MET A 23 32.26 3.08 -6.37
N LEU A 24 32.63 2.14 -5.50
CA LEU A 24 33.86 1.33 -5.60
C LEU A 24 33.88 0.50 -6.88
N ASN A 25 32.76 0.03 -7.36
CA ASN A 25 32.61 -0.68 -8.63
C ASN A 25 32.52 0.25 -9.85
N GLY A 26 32.70 1.57 -9.68
CA GLY A 26 32.64 2.56 -10.75
C GLY A 26 31.23 2.81 -11.28
N ILE A 27 30.19 2.39 -10.55
CA ILE A 27 28.79 2.60 -10.90
C ILE A 27 28.31 3.81 -10.11
N LEU A 28 28.30 4.97 -10.73
CA LEU A 28 27.76 6.18 -10.12
C LEU A 28 26.25 6.19 -10.32
N ALA A 29 25.50 6.16 -9.23
CA ALA A 29 24.04 6.28 -9.25
C ALA A 29 23.56 7.65 -9.74
N GLU A 30 24.41 8.69 -9.61
CA GLU A 30 24.16 10.06 -10.06
C GLU A 30 25.40 10.64 -10.75
N GLY A 31 25.23 11.09 -11.97
CA GLY A 31 26.30 11.79 -12.69
C GLY A 31 26.01 12.01 -14.18
N SER A 32 26.64 13.05 -14.75
CA SER A 32 26.46 13.49 -16.13
C SER A 32 27.00 12.53 -17.20
N LYS A 33 27.74 11.51 -16.81
CA LYS A 33 28.23 10.44 -17.70
C LYS A 33 27.48 9.16 -17.35
N GLY A 34 26.33 8.95 -17.99
CA GLY A 34 25.57 7.71 -17.82
C GLY A 34 26.40 6.50 -18.18
N ILE A 35 26.55 5.59 -17.22
CA ILE A 35 27.18 4.29 -17.44
C ILE A 35 26.26 3.44 -18.28
N ALA A 36 26.82 2.71 -19.23
CA ALA A 36 26.05 1.74 -20.00
C ALA A 36 25.53 0.63 -19.08
N MET A 37 24.29 0.26 -19.27
CA MET A 37 23.63 -0.80 -18.49
C MET A 37 24.44 -2.12 -18.55
N GLU A 38 25.09 -2.39 -19.70
CA GLU A 38 25.97 -3.55 -19.89
C GLU A 38 27.08 -3.63 -18.83
N GLN A 39 27.69 -2.51 -18.46
CA GLN A 39 28.78 -2.49 -17.46
C GLN A 39 28.28 -2.88 -16.05
N PHE A 40 27.02 -2.59 -15.76
CA PHE A 40 26.41 -2.99 -14.49
C PHE A 40 26.09 -4.48 -14.43
N PHE A 41 25.72 -5.09 -15.56
CA PHE A 41 25.41 -6.52 -15.64
C PHE A 41 26.63 -7.42 -15.90
N VAL A 42 27.81 -6.85 -16.07
CA VAL A 42 29.05 -7.61 -16.33
C VAL A 42 30.06 -7.35 -15.21
N GLY A 43 30.69 -8.41 -14.73
CA GLY A 43 31.77 -8.31 -13.74
C GLY A 43 31.31 -8.38 -12.28
N GLY A 44 32.12 -7.83 -11.36
CA GLY A 44 31.91 -7.88 -9.91
C GLY A 44 30.67 -7.16 -9.42
N ALA A 45 30.14 -6.22 -10.20
CA ALA A 45 28.95 -5.45 -9.87
C ALA A 45 27.64 -6.26 -10.01
N LEU A 46 27.66 -7.41 -10.67
CA LEU A 46 26.49 -8.24 -10.89
C LEU A 46 25.79 -8.63 -9.57
N ILE A 47 26.55 -8.81 -8.50
CA ILE A 47 26.01 -9.16 -7.17
C ILE A 47 25.16 -8.03 -6.57
N LEU A 48 25.36 -6.78 -7.02
CA LEU A 48 24.63 -5.61 -6.54
C LEU A 48 23.33 -5.36 -7.31
N VAL A 49 23.15 -6.02 -8.46
CA VAL A 49 21.99 -5.80 -9.34
C VAL A 49 20.65 -6.08 -8.67
N PRO A 50 20.44 -7.20 -7.95
CA PRO A 50 19.16 -7.48 -7.31
C PRO A 50 18.78 -6.42 -6.27
N GLU A 51 19.73 -5.99 -5.46
CA GLU A 51 19.52 -4.95 -4.46
C GLU A 51 19.22 -3.60 -5.11
N TYR A 52 19.94 -3.25 -6.18
CA TYR A 52 19.70 -2.04 -6.96
C TYR A 52 18.26 -2.00 -7.51
N ILE A 53 17.84 -3.10 -8.13
CA ILE A 53 16.49 -3.23 -8.68
C ILE A 53 15.45 -3.05 -7.58
N LEU A 54 15.62 -3.74 -6.45
CA LEU A 54 14.70 -3.66 -5.32
C LEU A 54 14.58 -2.22 -4.78
N ARG A 55 15.71 -1.54 -4.56
CA ARG A 55 15.72 -0.16 -4.04
C ARG A 55 15.08 0.83 -4.99
N GLU A 56 15.35 0.72 -6.29
CA GLU A 56 14.76 1.64 -7.27
C GLU A 56 13.24 1.38 -7.45
N ILE A 57 12.79 0.14 -7.39
CA ILE A 57 11.35 -0.18 -7.36
C ILE A 57 10.70 0.41 -6.10
N GLN A 58 11.33 0.24 -4.93
CA GLN A 58 10.82 0.83 -3.67
C GLN A 58 10.77 2.37 -3.71
N ARG A 59 11.75 3.00 -4.35
CA ARG A 59 11.72 4.46 -4.58
C ARG A 59 10.52 4.85 -5.44
N GLY A 60 10.30 4.13 -6.55
CA GLY A 60 9.14 4.36 -7.41
C GLY A 60 7.81 4.16 -6.70
N TYR A 61 7.70 3.12 -5.87
CA TYR A 61 6.53 2.84 -5.05
C TYR A 61 6.21 4.00 -4.09
N LYS A 62 7.22 4.53 -3.40
CA LYS A 62 7.08 5.65 -2.47
C LYS A 62 6.80 7.00 -3.12
N MET A 63 6.94 7.13 -4.45
CA MET A 63 6.59 8.35 -5.19
C MET A 63 5.07 8.55 -5.31
N ILE A 64 4.31 7.48 -5.17
CA ILE A 64 2.85 7.50 -5.21
C ILE A 64 2.33 7.57 -3.77
N GLN A 65 1.09 8.04 -3.62
CA GLN A 65 0.42 8.03 -2.32
C GLN A 65 0.48 6.62 -1.71
N ASP A 66 0.97 6.52 -0.47
CA ASP A 66 1.16 5.24 0.21
C ASP A 66 -0.21 4.54 0.40
N PRO A 67 -0.42 3.36 -0.18
CA PRO A 67 -1.65 2.58 0.03
C PRO A 67 -1.92 2.30 1.51
N ALA A 68 -0.87 2.26 2.34
CA ALA A 68 -0.98 2.06 3.77
C ALA A 68 -1.80 3.15 4.49
N GLU A 69 -1.92 4.36 3.92
CA GLU A 69 -2.79 5.39 4.47
C GLU A 69 -4.29 5.03 4.39
N LEU A 70 -4.66 4.13 3.48
CA LEU A 70 -6.04 3.69 3.30
C LEU A 70 -6.42 2.52 4.21
N VAL A 71 -5.46 1.88 4.87
CA VAL A 71 -5.67 0.71 5.71
C VAL A 71 -5.27 0.99 7.16
N ALA A 72 -6.07 0.51 8.10
CA ALA A 72 -5.79 0.71 9.53
C ALA A 72 -4.64 -0.17 10.05
N THR A 73 -4.45 -1.34 9.47
CA THR A 73 -3.46 -2.33 9.94
C THR A 73 -3.06 -3.24 8.80
N THR A 74 -1.77 -3.53 8.71
CA THR A 74 -1.21 -4.51 7.77
C THR A 74 -0.73 -5.72 8.56
N VAL A 75 -1.10 -6.92 8.12
CA VAL A 75 -0.68 -8.19 8.73
C VAL A 75 0.00 -9.02 7.66
N PHE A 76 1.16 -9.56 7.98
CA PHE A 76 1.89 -10.46 7.07
C PHE A 76 1.50 -11.91 7.37
N GLU A 77 0.93 -12.58 6.39
CA GLU A 77 0.56 -13.98 6.46
C GLU A 77 1.38 -14.79 5.45
N ALA A 78 1.81 -15.97 5.87
CA ALA A 78 2.62 -16.84 5.02
C ALA A 78 1.77 -17.82 4.18
N GLY A 79 0.45 -17.83 4.37
CA GLY A 79 -0.47 -18.76 3.72
C GLY A 79 -1.20 -18.16 2.52
N PRO A 80 -1.76 -19.01 1.64
CA PRO A 80 -2.56 -18.56 0.51
C PRO A 80 -3.96 -18.06 0.88
N THR A 81 -4.39 -18.29 2.12
CA THR A 81 -5.70 -17.88 2.63
C THR A 81 -5.58 -17.29 4.02
N VAL A 82 -6.42 -16.32 4.33
CA VAL A 82 -6.52 -15.66 5.63
C VAL A 82 -7.94 -15.75 6.15
N ARG A 83 -8.08 -16.05 7.45
CA ARG A 83 -9.36 -15.96 8.15
C ARG A 83 -9.45 -14.66 8.92
N PRO A 84 -10.22 -13.68 8.43
CA PRO A 84 -10.39 -12.42 9.15
C PRO A 84 -11.00 -12.63 10.54
N ILE A 85 -10.49 -11.91 11.50
CA ILE A 85 -10.98 -11.88 12.86
C ILE A 85 -12.01 -10.74 12.98
N TYR A 86 -13.11 -10.98 13.66
CA TYR A 86 -14.06 -9.92 13.97
C TYR A 86 -14.48 -9.95 15.45
N ILE A 87 -14.82 -8.77 15.92
CA ILE A 87 -15.30 -8.58 17.28
C ILE A 87 -16.84 -8.61 17.24
N LYS A 88 -17.44 -9.57 17.93
CA LYS A 88 -18.89 -9.63 18.13
C LYS A 88 -19.23 -8.98 19.46
N THR A 89 -19.94 -7.88 19.38
CA THR A 89 -20.49 -7.19 20.57
C THR A 89 -22.01 -7.33 20.60
N ASP A 90 -22.58 -7.33 21.78
CA ASP A 90 -24.01 -7.19 21.93
C ASP A 90 -24.41 -5.74 21.58
N LYS A 91 -25.04 -5.55 20.39
CA LYS A 91 -25.40 -4.21 19.85
C LYS A 91 -26.20 -3.35 20.85
N ALA A 92 -26.90 -3.95 21.77
CA ALA A 92 -27.62 -3.20 22.81
C ALA A 92 -26.71 -2.59 23.88
N LYS A 93 -25.41 -2.95 23.90
CA LYS A 93 -24.48 -2.59 24.98
C LYS A 93 -23.06 -2.35 24.46
N GLU A 94 -22.91 -1.50 23.44
CA GLU A 94 -21.61 -1.14 22.89
C GLU A 94 -20.71 -0.38 23.87
N SER A 95 -21.29 0.24 24.90
CA SER A 95 -20.52 0.89 25.96
C SER A 95 -20.13 -0.11 27.06
N LEU A 96 -19.04 0.17 27.76
CA LEU A 96 -18.66 -0.54 28.98
C LEU A 96 -19.83 -0.53 29.92
N GLY A 97 -20.45 -1.71 30.14
CA GLY A 97 -21.64 -1.84 30.96
C GLY A 97 -21.38 -1.49 32.42
N ARG A 98 -22.15 -0.56 32.95
CA ARG A 98 -22.14 -0.29 34.38
C ARG A 98 -22.96 -1.38 35.11
N ARG A 99 -22.35 -2.02 36.09
CA ARG A 99 -23.04 -2.94 36.98
C ARG A 99 -23.59 -2.13 38.15
N GLY A 100 -24.89 -2.22 38.38
CA GLY A 100 -25.49 -1.71 39.62
C GLY A 100 -24.96 -2.48 40.83
N SER A 101 -24.85 -1.85 42.00
CA SER A 101 -24.33 -2.44 43.22
C SER A 101 -25.18 -3.60 43.79
N GLY A 102 -26.28 -3.94 43.15
CA GLY A 102 -27.19 -5.02 43.55
C GLY A 102 -26.92 -6.43 43.00
N GLY A 103 -25.82 -6.65 42.34
CA GLY A 103 -25.23 -8.00 42.15
C GLY A 103 -25.88 -9.00 41.18
N GLY A 104 -26.92 -8.65 40.41
CA GLY A 104 -27.70 -9.64 39.65
C GLY A 104 -27.46 -9.74 38.13
N SER A 105 -26.80 -8.78 37.49
CA SER A 105 -26.62 -8.78 36.02
C SER A 105 -25.21 -9.12 35.59
N ALA A 106 -25.09 -10.00 34.59
CA ALA A 106 -23.81 -10.29 33.94
C ALA A 106 -23.28 -9.07 33.19
N TYR A 107 -21.96 -8.92 33.11
CA TYR A 107 -21.33 -7.92 32.23
C TYR A 107 -21.63 -8.23 30.76
N PRO A 108 -21.72 -7.22 29.89
CA PRO A 108 -21.84 -7.44 28.46
C PRO A 108 -20.63 -8.24 27.95
N ARG A 109 -20.92 -9.22 27.12
CA ARG A 109 -19.91 -10.13 26.59
C ARG A 109 -19.38 -9.59 25.26
N VAL A 110 -18.06 -9.58 25.11
CA VAL A 110 -17.36 -9.31 23.85
C VAL A 110 -16.69 -10.61 23.44
N GLU A 111 -16.93 -11.06 22.23
CA GLU A 111 -16.35 -12.28 21.70
C GLU A 111 -15.47 -11.92 20.50
N LEU A 112 -14.26 -12.47 20.48
CA LEU A 112 -13.36 -12.46 19.31
C LEU A 112 -13.59 -13.75 18.56
N LEU A 113 -14.05 -13.65 17.33
CA LEU A 113 -14.42 -14.79 16.50
C LEU A 113 -13.67 -14.74 15.16
N PHE A 114 -13.38 -15.91 14.60
CA PHE A 114 -12.95 -16.04 13.22
C PHE A 114 -14.17 -16.06 12.31
N ARG A 115 -14.02 -15.52 11.10
CA ARG A 115 -15.06 -15.69 10.07
C ARG A 115 -15.07 -17.12 9.56
N ASP A 116 -16.25 -17.59 9.16
CA ASP A 116 -16.43 -18.95 8.63
C ASP A 116 -15.80 -19.11 7.25
N LYS A 117 -15.67 -18.02 6.51
CA LYS A 117 -15.09 -18.00 5.16
C LYS A 117 -13.67 -17.44 5.21
N GLU A 118 -12.84 -17.99 4.35
CA GLU A 118 -11.47 -17.56 4.14
C GLU A 118 -11.40 -16.55 2.98
N ALA A 119 -10.59 -15.50 3.15
CA ALA A 119 -10.19 -14.62 2.07
C ALA A 119 -8.97 -15.23 1.37
N VAL A 120 -8.97 -15.23 0.05
CA VAL A 120 -7.85 -15.71 -0.76
C VAL A 120 -6.86 -14.57 -0.93
N VAL A 121 -5.58 -14.84 -0.61
CA VAL A 121 -4.49 -13.92 -0.88
C VAL A 121 -4.13 -14.05 -2.36
N LEU A 122 -4.26 -12.95 -3.11
CA LEU A 122 -3.90 -12.90 -4.52
C LEU A 122 -2.39 -12.68 -4.65
N ASP A 123 -1.72 -13.56 -5.39
CA ASP A 123 -0.32 -13.38 -5.76
C ASP A 123 -0.24 -12.60 -7.07
N ARG A 124 0.58 -11.55 -7.09
CA ARG A 124 0.78 -10.69 -8.25
C ARG A 124 2.25 -10.68 -8.65
N GLY A 125 2.51 -10.85 -9.92
CA GLY A 125 3.86 -10.79 -10.46
C GLY A 125 3.86 -10.30 -11.89
N ARG A 126 4.99 -9.73 -12.30
CA ARG A 126 5.26 -9.37 -13.70
C ARG A 126 6.61 -9.92 -14.10
N GLN A 127 6.68 -10.45 -15.30
CA GLN A 127 7.94 -10.85 -15.91
C GLN A 127 8.43 -9.71 -16.81
N PHE A 128 9.72 -9.42 -16.74
CA PHE A 128 10.36 -8.41 -17.57
C PHE A 128 11.40 -9.09 -18.46
N ASP A 129 11.23 -8.93 -19.76
CA ASP A 129 12.16 -9.44 -20.75
C ASP A 129 12.90 -8.28 -21.42
N PHE A 130 14.22 -8.30 -21.29
CA PHE A 130 15.07 -7.30 -21.94
C PHE A 130 15.85 -7.95 -23.10
N SER A 131 15.76 -7.36 -24.28
CA SER A 131 16.62 -7.79 -25.36
C SER A 131 18.07 -7.38 -25.09
N TYR A 132 19.03 -8.22 -25.47
CA TYR A 132 20.45 -7.91 -25.35
C TYR A 132 20.82 -6.55 -25.94
N ARG A 133 20.17 -6.14 -27.03
CA ARG A 133 20.38 -4.84 -27.67
C ARG A 133 20.01 -3.67 -26.75
N VAL A 134 18.94 -3.83 -25.95
CA VAL A 134 18.51 -2.81 -24.98
C VAL A 134 19.54 -2.70 -23.86
N VAL A 135 19.97 -3.83 -23.28
CA VAL A 135 20.99 -3.86 -22.21
C VAL A 135 22.29 -3.20 -22.65
N ARG A 136 22.72 -3.44 -23.91
CA ARG A 136 23.97 -2.92 -24.44
C ARG A 136 23.93 -1.42 -24.74
N ASN A 137 22.81 -0.89 -25.21
CA ASN A 137 22.74 0.46 -25.75
C ASN A 137 22.11 1.47 -24.78
N GLN A 138 21.39 1.00 -23.74
CA GLN A 138 20.71 1.88 -22.79
C GLN A 138 21.63 2.29 -21.65
N LYS A 139 21.36 3.47 -21.12
CA LYS A 139 22.03 3.99 -19.93
C LYS A 139 21.35 3.49 -18.66
N LEU A 140 22.12 3.33 -17.60
CA LEU A 140 21.61 2.93 -16.29
C LEU A 140 20.51 3.89 -15.77
N THR A 141 20.61 5.17 -16.11
CA THR A 141 19.60 6.17 -15.74
C THR A 141 18.22 5.88 -16.36
N GLU A 142 18.19 5.43 -17.61
CA GLU A 142 16.93 5.07 -18.29
C GLU A 142 16.33 3.81 -17.69
N PHE A 143 17.19 2.84 -17.33
CA PHE A 143 16.77 1.65 -16.60
C PHE A 143 16.18 1.99 -15.23
N ARG A 144 16.77 2.94 -14.51
CA ARG A 144 16.26 3.44 -13.24
C ARG A 144 14.85 4.03 -13.37
N VAL A 145 14.62 4.87 -14.36
CA VAL A 145 13.29 5.44 -14.63
C VAL A 145 12.26 4.34 -14.90
N PHE A 146 12.65 3.30 -15.62
CA PHE A 146 11.79 2.15 -15.86
C PHE A 146 11.45 1.40 -14.55
N LEU A 147 12.42 1.20 -13.66
CA LEU A 147 12.19 0.58 -12.35
C LEU A 147 11.26 1.43 -11.46
N TRP A 148 11.40 2.75 -11.49
CA TRP A 148 10.48 3.66 -10.79
C TRP A 148 9.04 3.54 -11.31
N TRP A 149 8.90 3.45 -12.64
CA TRP A 149 7.59 3.23 -13.23
C TRP A 149 6.97 1.91 -12.77
N ILE A 150 7.76 0.84 -12.66
CA ILE A 150 7.30 -0.44 -12.12
C ILE A 150 6.80 -0.26 -10.66
N GLY A 151 7.60 0.39 -9.83
CA GLY A 151 7.23 0.65 -8.44
C GLY A 151 5.93 1.45 -8.32
N ALA A 152 5.78 2.50 -9.13
CA ALA A 152 4.57 3.29 -9.20
C ALA A 152 3.34 2.45 -9.62
N GLN A 153 3.51 1.55 -10.61
CA GLN A 153 2.42 0.65 -11.03
C GLN A 153 2.03 -0.34 -9.92
N MET A 154 2.99 -0.83 -9.12
CA MET A 154 2.67 -1.68 -7.96
C MET A 154 1.81 -0.93 -6.94
N ALA A 155 2.13 0.33 -6.65
CA ALA A 155 1.33 1.15 -5.73
C ALA A 155 -0.09 1.40 -6.26
N PHE A 156 -0.25 1.66 -7.57
CA PHE A 156 -1.56 1.80 -8.18
C PHE A 156 -2.37 0.50 -8.14
N ASP A 157 -1.73 -0.64 -8.44
CA ASP A 157 -2.38 -1.95 -8.39
C ASP A 157 -2.89 -2.27 -6.97
N GLU A 158 -2.15 -1.89 -5.91
CA GLU A 158 -2.58 -2.05 -4.51
C GLU A 158 -3.79 -1.16 -4.17
N VAL A 159 -3.78 0.10 -4.60
CA VAL A 159 -4.93 1.00 -4.39
C VAL A 159 -6.17 0.48 -5.11
N ASP A 160 -6.01 -0.03 -6.33
CA ASP A 160 -7.11 -0.61 -7.11
C ASP A 160 -7.67 -1.87 -6.44
N ASP A 161 -6.81 -2.71 -5.85
CA ASP A 161 -7.23 -3.87 -5.06
C ASP A 161 -8.03 -3.47 -3.81
N ILE A 162 -7.55 -2.48 -3.05
CA ILE A 162 -8.27 -1.95 -1.89
C ILE A 162 -9.65 -1.44 -2.32
N TYR A 163 -9.71 -0.68 -3.41
CA TYR A 163 -10.96 -0.16 -3.95
C TYR A 163 -11.90 -1.27 -4.41
N SER A 164 -11.37 -2.27 -5.12
CA SER A 164 -12.14 -3.44 -5.56
C SER A 164 -12.71 -4.23 -4.39
N ILE A 165 -11.92 -4.43 -3.32
CA ILE A 165 -12.37 -5.12 -2.11
C ILE A 165 -13.48 -4.32 -1.40
N LEU A 166 -13.36 -3.01 -1.33
CA LEU A 166 -14.39 -2.15 -0.74
C LEU A 166 -15.70 -2.22 -1.51
N LEU A 167 -15.65 -2.28 -2.85
CA LEU A 167 -16.84 -2.33 -3.69
C LEU A 167 -17.47 -3.73 -3.77
N ASN A 168 -16.65 -4.77 -3.85
CA ASN A 168 -17.10 -6.13 -4.20
C ASN A 168 -16.98 -7.12 -3.03
N GLY A 169 -16.23 -6.76 -1.98
CA GLY A 169 -15.85 -7.67 -0.89
C GLY A 169 -14.60 -8.49 -1.23
N ASP A 170 -14.10 -9.21 -0.23
CA ASP A 170 -12.89 -10.03 -0.26
C ASP A 170 -13.15 -11.53 -0.47
N GLY A 171 -14.38 -11.90 -0.82
CA GLY A 171 -14.81 -13.30 -0.91
C GLY A 171 -15.19 -13.93 0.45
N ALA A 172 -14.60 -13.48 1.55
CA ALA A 172 -14.98 -13.88 2.91
C ALA A 172 -16.09 -13.00 3.48
N SER A 173 -16.12 -11.74 3.11
CA SER A 173 -17.16 -10.76 3.44
C SER A 173 -17.78 -10.19 2.18
N GLY A 174 -19.04 -9.78 2.27
CA GLY A 174 -19.67 -9.00 1.22
C GLY A 174 -19.05 -7.60 1.12
N ALA A 175 -19.40 -6.87 0.06
CA ALA A 175 -19.06 -5.48 -0.12
C ALA A 175 -19.38 -4.64 1.12
N ALA A 176 -18.68 -3.53 1.31
CA ALA A 176 -19.03 -2.54 2.32
C ALA A 176 -20.50 -2.10 2.11
N ALA A 177 -21.21 -1.88 3.22
CA ALA A 177 -22.61 -1.47 3.14
C ALA A 177 -22.70 -0.14 2.39
N ASN A 178 -23.51 -0.10 1.33
CA ASN A 178 -23.78 1.13 0.62
C ASN A 178 -24.59 2.06 1.50
N VAL A 179 -24.00 3.17 1.88
CA VAL A 179 -24.71 4.29 2.48
C VAL A 179 -25.01 5.26 1.36
N PHE A 180 -26.24 5.23 0.87
CA PHE A 180 -26.66 6.18 -0.15
C PHE A 180 -27.24 7.44 0.49
N ALA A 181 -26.81 8.59 0.04
CA ALA A 181 -27.19 9.87 0.61
C ALA A 181 -27.83 10.85 -0.38
N GLY A 182 -28.14 10.48 -1.60
CA GLY A 182 -28.59 11.46 -2.56
C GLY A 182 -29.62 10.99 -3.58
N ASN A 183 -30.10 11.90 -4.41
CA ASN A 183 -30.98 11.61 -5.54
C ASN A 183 -30.20 10.96 -6.69
N ALA A 184 -30.77 9.93 -7.27
CA ALA A 184 -30.16 9.25 -8.42
C ALA A 184 -29.89 10.26 -9.55
N GLY A 185 -28.61 10.49 -9.85
CA GLY A 185 -28.16 11.25 -11.02
C GLY A 185 -27.43 12.57 -10.78
N SER A 186 -27.46 13.15 -9.58
CA SER A 186 -26.65 14.33 -9.27
C SER A 186 -26.14 14.29 -7.84
N PHE A 187 -24.83 14.26 -7.66
CA PHE A 187 -24.17 14.40 -6.37
C PHE A 187 -24.07 15.90 -6.04
N VAL A 188 -24.60 16.32 -4.90
CA VAL A 188 -24.60 17.71 -4.43
C VAL A 188 -23.89 17.86 -3.09
N TYR A 189 -23.52 19.09 -2.72
CA TYR A 189 -22.79 19.36 -1.48
C TYR A 189 -23.48 18.80 -0.22
N SER A 190 -24.81 18.84 -0.17
CA SER A 190 -25.58 18.26 0.95
C SER A 190 -25.37 16.75 1.08
N ASP A 191 -25.11 16.03 -0.03
CA ASP A 191 -24.86 14.60 0.02
C ASP A 191 -23.49 14.31 0.65
N LEU A 192 -22.48 15.14 0.36
CA LEU A 192 -21.17 15.06 1.02
C LEU A 192 -21.28 15.31 2.55
N VAL A 193 -22.08 16.28 2.95
CA VAL A 193 -22.36 16.57 4.36
C VAL A 193 -23.06 15.39 5.02
N HIS A 194 -24.06 14.81 4.37
CA HIS A 194 -24.77 13.63 4.88
C HIS A 194 -23.82 12.42 5.01
N LEU A 195 -22.96 12.17 4.04
CA LEU A 195 -21.93 11.12 4.14
C LEU A 195 -21.01 11.35 5.34
N ALA A 196 -20.50 12.57 5.51
CA ALA A 196 -19.64 12.91 6.65
C ALA A 196 -20.34 12.74 7.99
N MET A 197 -21.63 13.05 8.07
CA MET A 197 -22.44 12.89 9.28
C MET A 197 -22.94 11.47 9.52
N ALA A 198 -22.90 10.58 8.54
CA ALA A 198 -23.24 9.18 8.68
C ALA A 198 -22.25 8.42 9.59
N PHE A 199 -21.04 8.94 9.74
CA PHE A 199 -20.06 8.38 10.67
C PHE A 199 -20.42 8.73 12.10
N THR A 200 -20.65 7.70 12.92
CA THR A 200 -20.92 7.87 14.36
C THR A 200 -19.62 7.80 15.15
N VAL A 201 -19.53 8.55 16.23
CA VAL A 201 -18.38 8.52 17.17
C VAL A 201 -18.08 7.07 17.59
N PRO A 202 -16.83 6.59 17.53
CA PRO A 202 -15.58 7.33 17.31
C PRO A 202 -15.14 7.46 15.84
N ALA A 203 -15.88 6.94 14.88
CA ALA A 203 -15.50 6.97 13.47
C ALA A 203 -15.60 8.39 12.88
N ARG A 204 -14.70 8.70 11.96
CA ARG A 204 -14.66 9.97 11.23
C ARG A 204 -14.35 9.69 9.76
N MET A 205 -14.92 10.47 8.87
CA MET A 205 -14.50 10.46 7.47
C MET A 205 -13.07 11.03 7.38
N SER A 206 -12.12 10.22 6.93
CA SER A 206 -10.72 10.60 6.78
C SER A 206 -10.32 10.77 5.32
N HIS A 207 -10.87 9.94 4.43
CA HIS A 207 -10.53 9.89 3.03
C HIS A 207 -11.78 9.80 2.17
N VAL A 208 -11.70 10.35 0.96
CA VAL A 208 -12.71 10.20 -0.09
C VAL A 208 -12.01 9.61 -1.30
N LEU A 209 -12.41 8.41 -1.68
CA LEU A 209 -11.97 7.75 -2.90
C LEU A 209 -13.02 7.97 -3.99
N ALA A 210 -12.63 8.61 -5.07
CA ALA A 210 -13.54 8.89 -6.16
C ALA A 210 -12.82 8.86 -7.51
N ALA A 211 -13.55 8.59 -8.58
CA ALA A 211 -13.03 8.74 -9.93
C ALA A 211 -12.69 10.22 -10.22
N GLN A 212 -11.74 10.48 -11.11
CA GLN A 212 -11.31 11.85 -11.43
C GLN A 212 -12.48 12.76 -11.82
N SER A 213 -13.43 12.27 -12.59
CA SER A 213 -14.64 13.00 -12.99
C SER A 213 -15.54 13.39 -11.82
N ASP A 214 -15.53 12.59 -10.75
CA ASP A 214 -16.35 12.84 -9.57
C ASP A 214 -15.62 13.76 -8.59
N VAL A 215 -14.30 13.68 -8.52
CA VAL A 215 -13.46 14.65 -7.80
C VAL A 215 -13.66 16.06 -8.39
N GLU A 216 -13.65 16.18 -9.73
CA GLU A 216 -13.91 17.45 -10.40
C GLU A 216 -15.29 18.03 -10.04
N LYS A 217 -16.33 17.18 -10.02
CA LYS A 217 -17.68 17.61 -9.58
C LYS A 217 -17.68 18.08 -8.13
N ILE A 218 -16.99 17.34 -7.21
CA ILE A 218 -16.90 17.70 -5.79
C ILE A 218 -16.22 19.06 -5.63
N LEU A 219 -15.10 19.29 -6.33
CA LEU A 219 -14.35 20.55 -6.25
C LEU A 219 -15.11 21.75 -6.84
N ASN A 220 -16.00 21.53 -7.80
CA ASN A 220 -16.82 22.56 -8.44
C ASN A 220 -18.18 22.75 -7.76
N MET A 221 -18.45 22.06 -6.65
CA MET A 221 -19.67 22.29 -5.87
C MET A 221 -19.59 23.64 -5.15
N THR A 222 -20.51 24.54 -5.44
CA THR A 222 -20.69 25.86 -4.81
C THR A 222 -21.90 25.84 -3.88
#